data_51551780d7c44b781b073c15cafdc862
#
_entry.id   51551780d7c44b781b073c15cafdc862
#
_cell.length_a   1.000
_cell.length_b   1.000
_cell.length_c   1.000
_cell.angle_alpha   90.00
_cell.angle_beta   90.00
_cell.angle_gamma   90.00
#
_symmetry.space_group_name_H-M   'P 1'
#
loop_
_entity.id
_entity.type
_entity.pdbx_description
1 polymer ?
#
loop_
_entity_poly.entity_id
_entity_poly.type
_entity_poly.pdbx_seq_one_letter_code
_entity_poly.pdbx_strand_id
1 'polypeptide(L)'
;MTTGPHDFWAKVLTFWLPVSKERRRTIRHRLRSNFVRMTIHKDVQIGEDVRFHEKSHLTPGSSIGDHTGIINLDVQGVGTIKIGRYSMISWDVLAVTSNHDFNGENIPFDHENIVKDIEIGDFCWIGARTMLLPGTKIGEGAIVQGGSVVHGTIPPLAICGGNPAKVFAYRDAEKFNRLKAEGKFFDTFDVN
;
A
#
# COMPACT_ATOMS: atom_id res chain seq x y z
N MET A 1 20.15 4.64 -3.22
CA MET A 1 18.99 4.00 -3.87
C MET A 1 19.50 3.05 -4.93
N THR A 2 19.54 1.76 -4.66
CA THR A 2 19.95 0.74 -5.62
C THR A 2 18.80 0.54 -6.60
N THR A 3 18.98 0.96 -7.84
CA THR A 3 18.02 0.69 -8.92
C THR A 3 17.97 -0.82 -9.17
N GLY A 4 16.83 -1.44 -8.89
CA GLY A 4 16.63 -2.87 -9.14
C GLY A 4 16.71 -3.21 -10.64
N PRO A 5 16.87 -4.51 -10.99
CA PRO A 5 16.99 -4.96 -12.38
C PRO A 5 15.82 -4.49 -13.28
N HIS A 6 14.65 -4.28 -12.72
CA HIS A 6 13.48 -3.78 -13.46
C HIS A 6 13.64 -2.34 -13.95
N ASP A 7 14.32 -1.48 -13.18
CA ASP A 7 14.59 -0.09 -13.57
C ASP A 7 15.61 -0.03 -14.72
N PHE A 8 16.59 -0.93 -14.71
CA PHE A 8 17.58 -1.06 -15.79
C PHE A 8 16.89 -1.39 -17.12
N TRP A 9 16.08 -2.45 -17.18
CA TRP A 9 15.39 -2.85 -18.40
C TRP A 9 14.38 -1.81 -18.89
N ALA A 10 13.64 -1.16 -17.98
CA ALA A 10 12.74 -0.08 -18.36
C ALA A 10 13.50 1.12 -18.97
N LYS A 11 14.70 1.44 -18.50
CA LYS A 11 15.56 2.48 -19.08
C LYS A 11 16.07 2.07 -20.46
N VAL A 12 16.54 0.84 -20.64
CA VAL A 12 17.03 0.31 -21.92
C VAL A 12 15.93 0.35 -22.97
N LEU A 13 14.74 -0.17 -22.66
CA LEU A 13 13.60 -0.24 -23.58
C LEU A 13 13.08 1.14 -24.00
N THR A 14 13.25 2.16 -23.17
CA THR A 14 12.72 3.52 -23.46
C THR A 14 13.76 4.49 -24.00
N PHE A 15 15.05 4.13 -24.00
CA PHE A 15 16.15 5.02 -24.40
C PHE A 15 16.01 5.53 -25.84
N TRP A 16 15.64 4.64 -26.76
CA TRP A 16 15.54 4.93 -28.20
C TRP A 16 14.15 5.41 -28.66
N LEU A 17 13.18 5.57 -27.75
CA LEU A 17 11.85 6.01 -28.16
C LEU A 17 11.87 7.48 -28.62
N PRO A 18 11.35 7.81 -29.84
CA PRO A 18 11.27 9.15 -30.35
C PRO A 18 10.10 9.94 -29.73
N VAL A 19 10.11 10.11 -28.42
CA VAL A 19 9.06 10.79 -27.66
C VAL A 19 9.67 11.79 -26.68
N SER A 20 8.86 12.75 -26.19
CA SER A 20 9.30 13.73 -25.20
C SER A 20 9.88 13.06 -23.94
N LYS A 21 10.71 13.82 -23.21
CA LYS A 21 11.31 13.33 -21.94
C LYS A 21 10.25 12.90 -20.92
N GLU A 22 9.15 13.65 -20.82
CA GLU A 22 8.02 13.35 -19.92
C GLU A 22 7.31 12.05 -20.32
N ARG A 23 6.95 11.94 -21.61
CA ARG A 23 6.29 10.73 -22.14
C ARG A 23 7.17 9.49 -21.99
N ARG A 24 8.50 9.63 -22.16
CA ARG A 24 9.47 8.56 -21.89
C ARG A 24 9.49 8.16 -20.42
N ARG A 25 9.38 9.13 -19.50
CA ARG A 25 9.28 8.90 -18.06
C ARG A 25 8.02 8.09 -17.72
N THR A 26 6.86 8.51 -18.22
CA THR A 26 5.58 7.80 -18.01
C THR A 26 5.64 6.36 -18.53
N ILE A 27 6.18 6.15 -19.74
CA ILE A 27 6.35 4.80 -20.30
C ILE A 27 7.24 3.94 -19.39
N ARG A 28 8.37 4.48 -18.90
CA ARG A 28 9.25 3.76 -17.98
C ARG A 28 8.55 3.36 -16.69
N HIS A 29 7.76 4.26 -16.10
CA HIS A 29 7.01 3.96 -14.89
C HIS A 29 5.98 2.85 -15.13
N ARG A 30 5.27 2.87 -16.25
CA ARG A 30 4.32 1.81 -16.63
C ARG A 30 5.02 0.46 -16.83
N LEU A 31 6.12 0.43 -17.55
CA LEU A 31 6.90 -0.79 -17.76
C LEU A 31 7.41 -1.35 -16.42
N ARG A 32 7.97 -0.50 -15.57
CA ARG A 32 8.43 -0.92 -14.24
C ARG A 32 7.29 -1.51 -13.40
N SER A 33 6.14 -0.83 -13.34
CA SER A 33 4.96 -1.32 -12.64
C SER A 33 4.51 -2.68 -13.15
N ASN A 34 4.47 -2.88 -14.46
CA ASN A 34 4.11 -4.16 -15.08
C ASN A 34 5.11 -5.27 -14.71
N PHE A 35 6.41 -5.00 -14.72
CA PHE A 35 7.41 -5.97 -14.28
C PHE A 35 7.22 -6.38 -12.81
N VAL A 36 6.96 -5.42 -11.92
CA VAL A 36 6.68 -5.73 -10.51
C VAL A 36 5.41 -6.55 -10.37
N ARG A 37 4.34 -6.17 -11.10
CA ARG A 37 3.06 -6.89 -11.10
C ARG A 37 3.22 -8.36 -11.49
N MET A 38 4.10 -8.68 -12.41
CA MET A 38 4.40 -10.06 -12.82
C MET A 38 5.07 -10.90 -11.71
N THR A 39 5.61 -10.27 -10.67
CA THR A 39 6.20 -10.97 -9.52
C THR A 39 5.22 -11.21 -8.38
N ILE A 40 4.01 -10.66 -8.46
CA ILE A 40 2.97 -10.81 -7.45
C ILE A 40 2.23 -12.13 -7.67
N HIS A 41 1.81 -12.76 -6.59
CA HIS A 41 1.10 -14.03 -6.64
C HIS A 41 -0.20 -13.89 -7.47
N LYS A 42 -0.48 -14.88 -8.31
CA LYS A 42 -1.62 -14.88 -9.25
C LYS A 42 -2.99 -14.73 -8.60
N ASP A 43 -3.13 -15.18 -7.34
CA ASP A 43 -4.39 -15.12 -6.58
C ASP A 43 -4.59 -13.78 -5.86
N VAL A 44 -3.73 -12.78 -6.10
CA VAL A 44 -3.95 -11.40 -5.67
C VAL A 44 -4.80 -10.67 -6.69
N GLN A 45 -5.92 -10.09 -6.25
CA GLN A 45 -6.78 -9.29 -7.11
C GLN A 45 -6.22 -7.86 -7.22
N ILE A 46 -5.89 -7.44 -8.43
CA ILE A 46 -5.31 -6.12 -8.69
C ILE A 46 -6.22 -5.35 -9.64
N GLY A 47 -6.77 -4.24 -9.15
CA GLY A 47 -7.65 -3.35 -9.90
C GLY A 47 -7.00 -2.64 -11.09
N GLU A 48 -7.78 -1.75 -11.73
CA GLU A 48 -7.30 -0.95 -12.86
C GLU A 48 -6.28 0.10 -12.38
N ASP A 49 -5.32 0.44 -13.24
CA ASP A 49 -4.29 1.46 -13.01
C ASP A 49 -3.58 1.40 -11.65
N VAL A 50 -3.53 0.23 -11.02
CA VAL A 50 -2.71 0.01 -9.83
C VAL A 50 -1.23 0.09 -10.20
N ARG A 51 -0.45 0.82 -9.42
CA ARG A 51 0.96 1.12 -9.70
C ARG A 51 1.88 0.63 -8.62
N PHE A 52 2.84 -0.16 -9.05
CA PHE A 52 3.94 -0.59 -8.22
C PHE A 52 5.22 0.15 -8.63
N HIS A 53 5.87 0.80 -7.67
CA HIS A 53 7.15 1.47 -7.91
C HIS A 53 8.34 0.57 -7.59
N GLU A 54 8.21 -0.29 -6.58
CA GLU A 54 9.24 -1.25 -6.19
C GLU A 54 8.63 -2.62 -5.90
N LYS A 55 9.50 -3.64 -5.78
CA LYS A 55 9.07 -4.99 -5.47
C LYS A 55 8.24 -4.98 -4.19
N SER A 56 7.07 -5.58 -4.27
CA SER A 56 6.15 -5.75 -3.14
C SER A 56 5.81 -7.22 -2.99
N HIS A 57 5.54 -7.64 -1.78
CA HIS A 57 5.09 -8.99 -1.46
C HIS A 57 3.68 -8.91 -0.90
N LEU A 58 2.75 -9.67 -1.50
CA LEU A 58 1.36 -9.76 -1.08
C LEU A 58 0.98 -11.23 -0.92
N THR A 59 0.27 -11.54 0.14
CA THR A 59 -0.25 -12.89 0.38
C THR A 59 -1.39 -13.23 -0.59
N PRO A 60 -1.53 -14.50 -1.01
CA PRO A 60 -2.65 -14.96 -1.83
C PRO A 60 -4.01 -14.57 -1.22
N GLY A 61 -4.97 -14.21 -2.06
CA GLY A 61 -6.29 -13.74 -1.62
C GLY A 61 -6.37 -12.26 -1.25
N SER A 62 -5.24 -11.55 -1.20
CA SER A 62 -5.23 -10.10 -1.02
C SER A 62 -5.84 -9.35 -2.21
N SER A 63 -6.31 -8.11 -1.97
CA SER A 63 -6.90 -7.28 -3.03
C SER A 63 -6.47 -5.83 -2.95
N ILE A 64 -6.30 -5.20 -4.12
CA ILE A 64 -5.93 -3.80 -4.27
C ILE A 64 -6.94 -3.14 -5.21
N GLY A 65 -7.58 -2.08 -4.75
CA GLY A 65 -8.54 -1.28 -5.50
C GLY A 65 -7.88 -0.41 -6.58
N ASP A 66 -8.73 0.06 -7.51
CA ASP A 66 -8.31 0.83 -8.68
C ASP A 66 -7.52 2.09 -8.32
N HIS A 67 -6.63 2.50 -9.22
CA HIS A 67 -5.84 3.74 -9.13
C HIS A 67 -4.98 3.87 -7.86
N THR A 68 -4.72 2.77 -7.17
CA THR A 68 -3.89 2.75 -5.95
C THR A 68 -2.41 2.70 -6.30
N GLY A 69 -1.63 3.54 -5.62
CA GLY A 69 -0.17 3.58 -5.75
C GLY A 69 0.51 2.86 -4.59
N ILE A 70 1.42 1.94 -4.91
CA ILE A 70 2.23 1.22 -3.93
C ILE A 70 3.70 1.43 -4.28
N ILE A 71 4.43 2.07 -3.36
CA ILE A 71 5.87 2.22 -3.57
C ILE A 71 6.57 0.92 -3.18
N ASN A 72 6.40 0.47 -1.93
CA ASN A 72 6.85 -0.83 -1.48
C ASN A 72 5.99 -1.29 -0.30
N LEU A 73 5.49 -2.51 -0.37
CA LEU A 73 4.66 -3.16 0.65
C LEU A 73 5.10 -4.61 0.84
N ASP A 74 5.38 -4.98 2.07
CA ASP A 74 5.64 -6.36 2.48
C ASP A 74 4.52 -6.85 3.39
N VAL A 75 3.75 -7.84 2.91
CA VAL A 75 2.69 -8.49 3.68
C VAL A 75 3.18 -9.82 4.19
N GLN A 76 3.30 -9.95 5.50
CA GLN A 76 3.77 -11.15 6.18
C GLN A 76 2.63 -11.83 6.93
N GLY A 77 2.78 -13.15 7.10
CA GLY A 77 1.79 -14.02 7.73
C GLY A 77 0.96 -14.79 6.71
N VAL A 78 -0.15 -15.36 7.16
CA VAL A 78 -1.01 -16.25 6.36
C VAL A 78 -2.40 -15.67 6.09
N GLY A 79 -2.71 -14.49 6.62
CA GLY A 79 -3.93 -13.74 6.33
C GLY A 79 -3.77 -12.83 5.10
N THR A 80 -4.78 -12.03 4.83
CA THR A 80 -4.89 -11.17 3.65
C THR A 80 -4.84 -9.68 4.00
N ILE A 81 -4.53 -8.85 2.99
CA ILE A 81 -4.72 -7.42 3.04
C ILE A 81 -5.68 -6.97 1.95
N LYS A 82 -6.65 -6.14 2.32
CA LYS A 82 -7.55 -5.46 1.38
C LYS A 82 -7.23 -3.97 1.38
N ILE A 83 -6.90 -3.42 0.22
CA ILE A 83 -6.59 -1.99 0.03
C ILE A 83 -7.64 -1.39 -0.90
N GLY A 84 -8.28 -0.31 -0.47
CA GLY A 84 -9.25 0.44 -1.25
C GLY A 84 -8.61 1.20 -2.42
N ARG A 85 -9.47 1.78 -3.24
CA ARG A 85 -9.06 2.55 -4.44
C ARG A 85 -8.47 3.92 -4.08
N TYR A 86 -7.69 4.48 -5.00
CA TYR A 86 -7.05 5.81 -4.85
C TYR A 86 -6.24 5.97 -3.58
N SER A 87 -5.74 4.87 -3.01
CA SER A 87 -4.91 4.89 -1.81
C SER A 87 -3.42 4.95 -2.17
N MET A 88 -2.61 5.50 -1.29
CA MET A 88 -1.17 5.59 -1.47
C MET A 88 -0.44 4.88 -0.33
N ILE A 89 0.37 3.88 -0.69
CA ILE A 89 1.24 3.15 0.23
C ILE A 89 2.68 3.56 -0.06
N SER A 90 3.34 4.17 0.93
CA SER A 90 4.70 4.68 0.80
C SER A 90 5.77 3.57 0.89
N TRP A 91 7.04 3.98 1.12
CA TRP A 91 8.20 3.07 1.21
C TRP A 91 8.19 2.23 2.48
N ASP A 92 8.66 0.99 2.36
CA ASP A 92 8.97 0.10 3.48
C ASP A 92 7.80 -0.08 4.46
N VAL A 93 6.58 -0.19 3.91
CA VAL A 93 5.39 -0.49 4.72
C VAL A 93 5.35 -2.00 4.96
N LEU A 94 5.29 -2.38 6.24
CA LEU A 94 5.15 -3.76 6.69
C LEU A 94 3.73 -4.01 7.20
N ALA A 95 3.07 -5.02 6.68
CA ALA A 95 1.76 -5.48 7.14
C ALA A 95 1.89 -6.91 7.68
N VAL A 96 1.56 -7.11 8.96
CA VAL A 96 1.59 -8.44 9.59
C VAL A 96 0.16 -8.92 9.77
N THR A 97 -0.19 -10.05 9.18
CA THR A 97 -1.57 -10.58 9.13
C THR A 97 -1.82 -11.76 10.07
N SER A 98 -0.79 -12.26 10.73
CA SER A 98 -0.94 -13.32 11.74
C SER A 98 0.16 -13.25 12.79
N ASN A 99 -0.12 -13.80 13.96
CA ASN A 99 0.85 -14.06 15.01
C ASN A 99 0.73 -15.54 15.44
N HIS A 100 1.78 -16.08 16.05
CA HIS A 100 1.68 -17.37 16.73
C HIS A 100 0.77 -17.27 17.96
N ASP A 101 0.11 -18.37 18.31
CA ASP A 101 -0.68 -18.46 19.54
C ASP A 101 0.25 -18.55 20.75
N PHE A 102 0.31 -17.47 21.54
CA PHE A 102 1.08 -17.40 22.77
C PHE A 102 0.31 -17.90 24.01
N ASN A 103 -0.97 -18.27 23.86
CA ASN A 103 -1.79 -18.88 24.90
C ASN A 103 -1.91 -20.40 24.76
N GLY A 104 -1.19 -21.01 23.83
CA GLY A 104 -1.17 -22.46 23.61
C GLY A 104 -0.41 -23.23 24.70
N GLU A 105 -0.05 -24.46 24.40
CA GLU A 105 0.59 -25.41 25.36
C GLU A 105 2.14 -25.31 25.34
N ASN A 106 2.74 -24.52 24.46
CA ASN A 106 4.20 -24.38 24.32
C ASN A 106 4.69 -22.94 24.59
N ILE A 107 5.94 -22.83 25.08
CA ILE A 107 6.64 -21.56 25.30
C ILE A 107 7.71 -21.41 24.19
N PRO A 108 7.87 -20.24 23.54
CA PRO A 108 7.20 -18.95 23.78
C PRO A 108 5.82 -18.82 23.08
N PHE A 109 5.45 -19.72 22.20
CA PHE A 109 4.18 -19.77 21.47
C PHE A 109 3.99 -21.14 20.84
N ASP A 110 2.77 -21.43 20.39
CA ASP A 110 2.44 -22.64 19.67
C ASP A 110 2.65 -22.54 18.16
N HIS A 111 2.56 -23.68 17.46
CA HIS A 111 2.69 -23.76 16.01
C HIS A 111 1.49 -23.13 15.28
N GLU A 112 0.36 -23.00 15.95
CA GLU A 112 -0.85 -22.42 15.39
C GLU A 112 -0.70 -20.89 15.19
N ASN A 113 -1.38 -20.39 14.15
CA ASN A 113 -1.41 -18.97 13.84
C ASN A 113 -2.77 -18.37 14.16
N ILE A 114 -2.75 -17.25 14.90
CA ILE A 114 -3.92 -16.39 15.06
C ILE A 114 -3.94 -15.42 13.90
N VAL A 115 -4.82 -15.69 12.92
CA VAL A 115 -4.94 -14.90 11.67
C VAL A 115 -5.93 -13.77 11.85
N LYS A 116 -5.55 -12.55 11.44
CA LYS A 116 -6.42 -11.38 11.41
C LYS A 116 -6.07 -10.53 10.19
N ASP A 117 -6.96 -10.51 9.22
CA ASP A 117 -6.81 -9.73 7.99
C ASP A 117 -6.71 -8.23 8.27
N ILE A 118 -6.08 -7.51 7.33
CA ILE A 118 -5.92 -6.05 7.38
C ILE A 118 -6.80 -5.42 6.32
N GLU A 119 -7.49 -4.32 6.69
CA GLU A 119 -8.33 -3.56 5.80
C GLU A 119 -7.88 -2.10 5.74
N ILE A 120 -7.65 -1.58 4.53
CA ILE A 120 -7.38 -0.16 4.27
C ILE A 120 -8.46 0.35 3.33
N GLY A 121 -9.18 1.37 3.75
CA GLY A 121 -10.26 2.00 2.96
C GLY A 121 -9.76 2.75 1.72
N ASP A 122 -10.71 3.37 1.03
CA ASP A 122 -10.43 4.22 -0.13
C ASP A 122 -9.71 5.52 0.29
N PHE A 123 -8.93 6.12 -0.62
CA PHE A 123 -8.30 7.45 -0.45
C PHE A 123 -7.39 7.58 0.78
N CYS A 124 -6.86 6.49 1.28
CA CYS A 124 -5.94 6.48 2.41
C CYS A 124 -4.50 6.84 1.99
N TRP A 125 -3.77 7.45 2.92
CA TRP A 125 -2.34 7.65 2.76
C TRP A 125 -1.57 7.00 3.90
N ILE A 126 -0.80 5.96 3.59
CA ILE A 126 0.05 5.24 4.54
C ILE A 126 1.49 5.71 4.36
N GLY A 127 2.01 6.38 5.38
CA GLY A 127 3.36 6.94 5.39
C GLY A 127 4.45 5.86 5.41
N ALA A 128 5.66 6.27 5.03
CA ALA A 128 6.81 5.37 4.93
C ALA A 128 7.16 4.71 6.27
N ARG A 129 7.63 3.44 6.21
CA ARG A 129 8.04 2.65 7.37
C ARG A 129 6.94 2.46 8.42
N THR A 130 5.69 2.48 7.99
CA THR A 130 4.56 2.14 8.86
C THR A 130 4.49 0.63 9.02
N MET A 131 4.21 0.18 10.25
CA MET A 131 3.88 -1.21 10.56
C MET A 131 2.38 -1.32 10.86
N LEU A 132 1.69 -2.20 10.14
CA LEU A 132 0.27 -2.53 10.35
C LEU A 132 0.20 -3.88 11.04
N LEU A 133 -0.37 -3.92 12.25
CA LEU A 133 -0.49 -5.15 13.05
C LEU A 133 -1.77 -5.93 12.69
N PRO A 134 -1.85 -7.23 13.05
CA PRO A 134 -2.98 -8.09 12.69
C PRO A 134 -4.33 -7.51 13.12
N GLY A 135 -5.29 -7.48 12.20
CA GLY A 135 -6.63 -6.97 12.43
C GLY A 135 -6.76 -5.44 12.33
N THR A 136 -5.75 -4.74 11.84
CA THR A 136 -5.82 -3.29 11.60
C THR A 136 -6.88 -2.97 10.56
N LYS A 137 -7.75 -1.98 10.89
CA LYS A 137 -8.75 -1.42 9.99
C LYS A 137 -8.56 0.08 9.86
N ILE A 138 -8.32 0.56 8.65
CA ILE A 138 -8.10 1.99 8.37
C ILE A 138 -9.26 2.51 7.55
N GLY A 139 -10.00 3.46 8.11
CA GLY A 139 -11.18 4.07 7.49
C GLY A 139 -10.84 4.95 6.28
N GLU A 140 -11.84 5.17 5.42
CA GLU A 140 -11.72 5.97 4.20
C GLU A 140 -11.06 7.34 4.47
N GLY A 141 -10.14 7.74 3.61
CA GLY A 141 -9.47 9.04 3.67
C GLY A 141 -8.52 9.23 4.84
N ALA A 142 -8.29 8.23 5.67
CA ALA A 142 -7.36 8.35 6.78
C ALA A 142 -5.91 8.52 6.34
N ILE A 143 -5.12 9.19 7.17
CA ILE A 143 -3.69 9.39 6.97
C ILE A 143 -2.94 8.78 8.14
N VAL A 144 -1.96 7.93 7.85
CA VAL A 144 -1.04 7.37 8.83
C VAL A 144 0.34 7.99 8.61
N GLN A 145 0.88 8.66 9.62
CA GLN A 145 2.23 9.22 9.56
C GLN A 145 3.29 8.11 9.42
N GLY A 146 4.37 8.44 8.73
CA GLY A 146 5.52 7.53 8.60
C GLY A 146 6.11 7.12 9.94
N GLY A 147 6.66 5.89 10.01
CA GLY A 147 7.25 5.33 11.24
C GLY A 147 6.24 4.92 12.31
N SER A 148 4.96 4.88 12.00
CA SER A 148 3.90 4.50 12.94
C SER A 148 3.73 3.00 13.09
N VAL A 149 3.28 2.54 14.27
CA VAL A 149 2.82 1.17 14.50
C VAL A 149 1.31 1.21 14.78
N VAL A 150 0.54 0.67 13.86
CA VAL A 150 -0.93 0.76 13.86
C VAL A 150 -1.55 -0.57 14.28
N HIS A 151 -2.50 -0.53 15.20
CA HIS A 151 -3.36 -1.65 15.57
C HIS A 151 -4.81 -1.20 15.76
N GLY A 152 -5.75 -2.14 15.64
CA GLY A 152 -7.17 -1.86 15.81
C GLY A 152 -7.75 -0.98 14.70
N THR A 153 -8.72 -0.12 15.03
CA THR A 153 -9.45 0.66 14.05
C THR A 153 -9.05 2.13 14.07
N ILE A 154 -8.66 2.66 12.90
CA ILE A 154 -8.47 4.09 12.64
C ILE A 154 -9.74 4.61 11.96
N PRO A 155 -10.41 5.63 12.51
CA PRO A 155 -11.64 6.17 11.95
C PRO A 155 -11.46 6.78 10.56
N PRO A 156 -12.54 6.91 9.75
CA PRO A 156 -12.48 7.65 8.49
C PRO A 156 -11.98 9.09 8.71
N LEU A 157 -11.23 9.61 7.73
CA LEU A 157 -10.65 10.96 7.72
C LEU A 157 -9.67 11.26 8.86
N ALA A 158 -9.38 10.31 9.74
CA ALA A 158 -8.45 10.52 10.85
C ALA A 158 -7.01 10.69 10.36
N ILE A 159 -6.26 11.50 11.07
CA ILE A 159 -4.80 11.63 10.93
C ILE A 159 -4.19 11.07 12.21
N CYS A 160 -3.42 9.99 12.07
CA CYS A 160 -2.84 9.29 13.20
C CYS A 160 -1.34 9.08 13.03
N GLY A 161 -0.64 8.80 14.13
CA GLY A 161 0.79 8.53 14.13
C GLY A 161 1.33 8.09 15.47
N GLY A 162 2.57 7.62 15.48
CA GLY A 162 3.30 7.18 16.66
C GLY A 162 3.31 5.65 16.84
N ASN A 163 3.90 5.22 17.96
CA ASN A 163 3.96 3.81 18.39
C ASN A 163 3.54 3.70 19.87
N PRO A 164 2.35 3.18 20.18
CA PRO A 164 1.27 2.86 19.25
C PRO A 164 0.67 4.10 18.58
N ALA A 165 0.16 3.97 17.37
CA ALA A 165 -0.46 5.06 16.63
C ALA A 165 -1.74 5.57 17.35
N LYS A 166 -1.83 6.91 17.48
CA LYS A 166 -2.99 7.59 18.06
C LYS A 166 -3.51 8.64 17.09
N VAL A 167 -4.82 8.80 17.04
CA VAL A 167 -5.46 9.88 16.28
C VAL A 167 -5.18 11.20 16.99
N PHE A 168 -4.68 12.19 16.26
CA PHE A 168 -4.39 13.53 16.79
C PHE A 168 -5.05 14.65 15.98
N ALA A 169 -5.59 14.34 14.79
CA ALA A 169 -6.33 15.29 13.95
C ALA A 169 -7.29 14.56 13.02
N TYR A 170 -8.10 15.32 12.30
CA TYR A 170 -8.95 14.84 11.21
C TYR A 170 -8.79 15.75 10.00
N ARG A 171 -9.00 15.18 8.81
CA ARG A 171 -9.14 15.97 7.58
C ARG A 171 -10.43 16.77 7.63
N ASP A 172 -10.45 17.89 6.91
CA ASP A 172 -11.68 18.65 6.66
C ASP A 172 -12.65 17.80 5.83
N ALA A 173 -13.75 17.39 6.48
CA ALA A 173 -14.73 16.48 5.89
C ALA A 173 -15.52 17.12 4.74
N GLU A 174 -15.84 18.42 4.81
CA GLU A 174 -16.58 19.12 3.75
C GLU A 174 -15.71 19.24 2.50
N LYS A 175 -14.46 19.67 2.67
CA LYS A 175 -13.49 19.74 1.59
C LYS A 175 -13.23 18.36 0.96
N PHE A 176 -13.04 17.32 1.78
CA PHE A 176 -12.81 15.96 1.30
C PHE A 176 -14.00 15.47 0.47
N ASN A 177 -15.21 15.59 0.97
CA ASN A 177 -16.41 15.13 0.29
C ASN A 177 -16.67 15.92 -1.00
N ARG A 178 -16.44 17.24 -1.00
CA ARG A 178 -16.54 18.08 -2.20
C ARG A 178 -15.54 17.63 -3.27
N LEU A 179 -14.26 17.48 -2.94
CA LEU A 179 -13.23 17.02 -3.90
C LEU A 179 -13.52 15.62 -4.43
N LYS A 180 -14.04 14.73 -3.57
CA LYS A 180 -14.47 13.38 -3.95
C LYS A 180 -15.63 13.42 -4.95
N ALA A 181 -16.65 14.25 -4.71
CA ALA A 181 -17.78 14.43 -5.61
C ALA A 181 -17.39 15.06 -6.96
N GLU A 182 -16.40 15.96 -6.96
CA GLU A 182 -15.84 16.59 -8.15
C GLU A 182 -14.87 15.68 -8.92
N GLY A 183 -14.57 14.47 -8.44
CA GLY A 183 -13.62 13.56 -9.07
C GLY A 183 -12.17 14.07 -9.08
N LYS A 184 -11.82 14.97 -8.15
CA LYS A 184 -10.48 15.54 -8.04
C LYS A 184 -9.55 14.61 -7.26
N PHE A 185 -9.09 13.56 -7.92
CA PHE A 185 -8.21 12.55 -7.36
C PHE A 185 -6.76 12.80 -7.79
N PHE A 186 -5.84 12.50 -6.90
CA PHE A 186 -4.42 12.52 -7.23
C PHE A 186 -4.11 11.33 -8.15
N ASP A 187 -3.60 11.65 -9.34
CA ASP A 187 -3.07 10.63 -10.24
C ASP A 187 -1.57 10.44 -9.97
N THR A 188 -1.20 9.24 -9.52
CA THR A 188 0.19 8.89 -9.24
C THR A 188 1.09 8.89 -10.49
N PHE A 189 0.55 8.99 -11.73
CA PHE A 189 1.35 9.18 -12.95
C PHE A 189 1.73 10.63 -13.21
N ASP A 190 1.05 11.58 -12.61
CA ASP A 190 1.28 13.02 -12.80
C ASP A 190 2.29 13.62 -11.82
N VAL A 191 3.09 12.80 -11.16
CA VAL A 191 4.18 13.30 -10.30
C VAL A 191 5.31 13.80 -11.19
N ASN A 192 5.44 15.13 -11.27
CA ASN A 192 6.53 15.86 -11.91
C ASN A 192 7.90 15.54 -11.31
#